data_e924b2a6fe80fe59959082c11b453f27
#
_entry.id   e924b2a6fe80fe59959082c11b453f27
#
_cell.length_a   1.000
_cell.length_b   1.000
_cell.length_c   1.000
_cell.angle_alpha   90.00
_cell.angle_beta   90.00
_cell.angle_gamma   90.00
#
_symmetry.space_group_name_H-M   'P 1'
#
loop_
_entity.id
_entity.type
_entity.pdbx_description
1 polymer ?
#
loop_
_entity_poly.entity_id
_entity_poly.type
_entity_poly.pdbx_seq_one_letter_code
_entity_poly.pdbx_strand_id
1 'polypeptide(L)'
;MELFMTIFLLVLFCFMSYLCKMYLQMRDQCCYMLAYECYKPGEDRKLGTDTCAKVLMRNKNLGLPEYKFLLRTMANSGIGEETYGPTNVIAGREASPNLADALSEVDDIMFNTLDKLFARTGVSPSEIDILVVNVSLFSPAPSLTARIINRYKMRDNIKAVNLAGEGCSASMVAIDLVQQMFKTYKNAYAIVVSTESIGPNWYNGQDKSMMLSNLLFRSGGCSTLLTNKAALSHQALMKLNCSVRTHIGSDDEAYGCCIQIEDKRGYPGFLLTRKLPKSGAKAFILNLQVLLPKVLPLRELLQSVIKASLSKKKTKSSALEAMAAGLNLKSGIEHFCIHPGGKAVIDELGKSLGLSEYDVEPSRMALHRFGNTSSGGLWYTLGYMEAKKRLKKGDRIFMISLGAGFMCNNCVWEVTRDLEDPNVWKDCLENYPVKSTLNPFMDKYSWINDESIDINSIDQEWLENKLGFQFDPEIIERIRS
;
A
#
# COMPACT_ATOMS: atom_id res chain seq x y z
N MET A 1 53.44 29.39 22.72
CA MET A 1 52.35 29.87 21.88
C MET A 1 52.28 29.05 20.57
N GLU A 2 53.39 28.86 19.86
CA GLU A 2 53.45 28.10 18.60
C GLU A 2 52.99 26.64 18.71
N LEU A 3 53.43 25.92 19.74
CA LEU A 3 53.02 24.51 19.94
C LEU A 3 51.51 24.38 20.16
N PHE A 4 50.92 25.28 20.94
CA PHE A 4 49.45 25.27 21.18
C PHE A 4 48.67 25.56 19.89
N MET A 5 49.14 26.49 19.08
CA MET A 5 48.57 26.82 17.78
C MET A 5 48.68 25.65 16.79
N THR A 6 49.80 24.98 16.78
CA THR A 6 50.01 23.79 15.93
C THR A 6 49.07 22.62 16.32
N ILE A 7 48.93 22.34 17.62
CA ILE A 7 48.01 21.32 18.12
C ILE A 7 46.56 21.68 17.76
N PHE A 8 46.14 22.95 17.96
CA PHE A 8 44.82 23.42 17.60
C PHE A 8 44.52 23.25 16.10
N LEU A 9 45.46 23.62 15.22
CA LEU A 9 45.31 23.42 13.77
C LEU A 9 45.23 21.97 13.38
N LEU A 10 45.98 21.07 14.01
CA LEU A 10 45.90 19.63 13.78
C LEU A 10 44.55 19.06 14.20
N VAL A 11 44.05 19.43 15.36
CA VAL A 11 42.70 19.00 15.84
C VAL A 11 41.61 19.51 14.90
N LEU A 12 41.70 20.77 14.47
CA LEU A 12 40.75 21.35 13.51
C LEU A 12 40.81 20.62 12.17
N PHE A 13 41.97 20.31 11.65
CA PHE A 13 42.17 19.56 10.42
C PHE A 13 41.58 18.12 10.52
N CYS A 14 41.85 17.42 11.61
CA CYS A 14 41.28 16.09 11.87
C CYS A 14 39.75 16.16 11.95
N PHE A 15 39.20 17.15 12.63
CA PHE A 15 37.75 17.36 12.74
C PHE A 15 37.12 17.67 11.37
N MET A 16 37.72 18.57 10.59
CA MET A 16 37.25 18.87 9.23
C MET A 16 37.35 17.67 8.29
N SER A 17 38.43 16.89 8.39
CA SER A 17 38.62 15.65 7.64
C SER A 17 37.57 14.60 8.03
N TYR A 18 37.26 14.49 9.32
CA TYR A 18 36.17 13.63 9.81
C TYR A 18 34.81 14.07 9.31
N LEU A 19 34.48 15.38 9.36
CA LEU A 19 33.25 15.93 8.82
C LEU A 19 33.13 15.72 7.30
N CYS A 20 34.23 15.94 6.57
CA CYS A 20 34.30 15.69 5.13
C CYS A 20 34.05 14.20 4.81
N LYS A 21 34.69 13.31 5.55
CA LYS A 21 34.49 11.85 5.42
C LYS A 21 33.04 11.47 5.72
N MET A 22 32.45 11.99 6.80
CA MET A 22 31.03 11.79 7.13
C MET A 22 30.11 12.32 6.00
N TYR A 23 30.37 13.53 5.51
CA TYR A 23 29.60 14.12 4.41
C TYR A 23 29.68 13.28 3.13
N LEU A 24 30.86 12.80 2.76
CA LEU A 24 31.05 11.92 1.61
C LEU A 24 30.33 10.58 1.81
N GLN A 25 30.41 9.98 2.99
CA GLN A 25 29.68 8.76 3.32
C GLN A 25 28.15 8.95 3.27
N MET A 26 27.65 10.07 3.77
CA MET A 26 26.20 10.40 3.69
C MET A 26 25.76 10.64 2.24
N ARG A 27 26.57 11.31 1.43
CA ARG A 27 26.31 11.53 -0.01
C ARG A 27 26.26 10.23 -0.78
N ASP A 28 27.13 9.29 -0.46
CA ASP A 28 27.21 7.96 -1.11
C ASP A 28 26.08 7.00 -0.67
N GLN A 29 25.27 7.37 0.28
CA GLN A 29 24.13 6.59 0.77
C GLN A 29 22.78 7.12 0.27
N CYS A 30 22.78 8.11 -0.64
CA CYS A 30 21.55 8.66 -1.19
C CYS A 30 20.80 7.59 -1.99
N CYS A 31 19.47 7.61 -1.86
CA CYS A 31 18.55 6.83 -2.69
C CYS A 31 17.64 7.83 -3.39
N TYR A 32 17.73 7.87 -4.70
CA TYR A 32 16.92 8.72 -5.58
C TYR A 32 15.91 7.87 -6.33
N MET A 33 14.68 8.35 -6.45
CA MET A 33 13.67 7.78 -7.34
C MET A 33 13.69 8.53 -8.66
N LEU A 34 13.97 7.83 -9.76
CA LEU A 34 13.99 8.42 -11.09
C LEU A 34 12.62 8.36 -11.76
N ALA A 35 11.89 7.27 -11.56
CA ALA A 35 10.57 7.06 -12.13
C ALA A 35 9.80 6.00 -11.34
N TYR A 36 8.49 5.99 -11.52
CA TYR A 36 7.59 4.91 -11.12
C TYR A 36 6.47 4.77 -12.14
N GLU A 37 5.95 3.55 -12.31
CA GLU A 37 4.84 3.25 -13.20
C GLU A 37 3.83 2.35 -12.51
N CYS A 38 2.60 2.85 -12.38
CA CYS A 38 1.48 2.08 -11.84
C CYS A 38 0.74 1.34 -12.95
N TYR A 39 0.27 0.14 -12.63
CA TYR A 39 -0.54 -0.66 -13.51
C TYR A 39 -2.01 -0.21 -13.50
N LYS A 40 -2.60 -0.08 -14.68
CA LYS A 40 -4.04 0.08 -14.87
C LYS A 40 -4.53 -1.07 -15.74
N PRO A 41 -5.36 -1.99 -15.20
CA PRO A 41 -5.97 -3.05 -15.98
C PRO A 41 -6.88 -2.53 -17.10
N GLY A 42 -7.18 -3.40 -18.07
CA GLY A 42 -8.18 -3.12 -19.11
C GLY A 42 -9.61 -3.04 -18.57
N GLU A 43 -10.50 -2.48 -19.38
CA GLU A 43 -11.93 -2.33 -19.04
C GLU A 43 -12.65 -3.67 -18.86
N ASP A 44 -12.17 -4.72 -19.53
CA ASP A 44 -12.61 -6.11 -19.39
C ASP A 44 -12.41 -6.70 -17.98
N ARG A 45 -11.59 -6.03 -17.16
CA ARG A 45 -11.29 -6.44 -15.79
C ARG A 45 -11.99 -5.57 -14.74
N LYS A 46 -12.92 -4.69 -15.14
CA LYS A 46 -13.70 -3.89 -14.19
C LYS A 46 -14.50 -4.75 -13.23
N LEU A 47 -14.41 -4.41 -11.97
CA LEU A 47 -15.10 -5.05 -10.85
C LEU A 47 -15.99 -4.02 -10.16
N GLY A 48 -16.97 -3.51 -10.90
CA GLY A 48 -18.02 -2.62 -10.39
C GLY A 48 -19.10 -3.39 -9.62
N THR A 49 -20.10 -2.66 -9.15
CA THR A 49 -21.18 -3.16 -8.27
C THR A 49 -21.85 -4.43 -8.80
N ASP A 50 -22.29 -4.43 -10.06
CA ASP A 50 -23.00 -5.58 -10.64
C ASP A 50 -22.10 -6.79 -10.81
N THR A 51 -20.84 -6.58 -11.19
CA THR A 51 -19.88 -7.68 -11.29
C THR A 51 -19.56 -8.24 -9.91
N CYS A 52 -19.38 -7.40 -8.89
CA CYS A 52 -19.21 -7.84 -7.50
C CYS A 52 -20.41 -8.67 -7.03
N ALA A 53 -21.64 -8.22 -7.31
CA ALA A 53 -22.83 -8.97 -6.94
C ALA A 53 -22.87 -10.35 -7.60
N LYS A 54 -22.57 -10.43 -8.90
CA LYS A 54 -22.48 -11.72 -9.63
C LYS A 54 -21.43 -12.66 -9.02
N VAL A 55 -20.21 -12.13 -8.69
CA VAL A 55 -19.15 -12.90 -8.07
C VAL A 55 -19.60 -13.44 -6.71
N LEU A 56 -20.21 -12.60 -5.88
CA LEU A 56 -20.68 -13.01 -4.55
C LEU A 56 -21.76 -14.11 -4.66
N MET A 57 -22.69 -13.99 -5.60
CA MET A 57 -23.77 -14.96 -5.79
C MET A 57 -23.29 -16.33 -6.30
N ARG A 58 -22.19 -16.38 -7.05
CA ARG A 58 -21.59 -17.65 -7.47
C ARG A 58 -21.02 -18.47 -6.32
N ASN A 59 -20.68 -17.83 -5.18
CA ASN A 59 -20.16 -18.57 -4.02
C ASN A 59 -21.27 -19.41 -3.37
N LYS A 60 -21.25 -20.72 -3.61
CA LYS A 60 -22.24 -21.69 -3.11
C LYS A 60 -22.24 -21.88 -1.59
N ASN A 61 -21.26 -21.33 -0.88
CA ASN A 61 -21.16 -21.44 0.57
C ASN A 61 -21.87 -20.29 1.32
N LEU A 62 -22.37 -19.25 0.63
CA LEU A 62 -22.97 -18.08 1.27
C LEU A 62 -24.48 -18.21 1.41
N GLY A 63 -25.00 -17.77 2.57
CA GLY A 63 -26.42 -17.56 2.84
C GLY A 63 -26.75 -16.07 2.99
N LEU A 64 -28.00 -15.77 3.32
CA LEU A 64 -28.49 -14.41 3.49
C LEU A 64 -27.70 -13.56 4.51
N PRO A 65 -27.28 -14.12 5.69
CA PRO A 65 -26.50 -13.36 6.66
C PRO A 65 -25.13 -12.90 6.12
N GLU A 66 -24.50 -13.72 5.28
CA GLU A 66 -23.22 -13.40 4.64
C GLU A 66 -23.42 -12.37 3.54
N TYR A 67 -24.44 -12.48 2.71
CA TYR A 67 -24.78 -11.47 1.68
C TYR A 67 -25.06 -10.10 2.33
N LYS A 68 -25.90 -10.05 3.37
CA LYS A 68 -26.16 -8.80 4.12
C LYS A 68 -24.86 -8.18 4.67
N PHE A 69 -23.98 -9.01 5.24
CA PHE A 69 -22.69 -8.54 5.76
C PHE A 69 -21.81 -7.97 4.65
N LEU A 70 -21.67 -8.69 3.54
CA LEU A 70 -20.83 -8.29 2.41
C LEU A 70 -21.31 -6.99 1.77
N LEU A 71 -22.63 -6.87 1.54
CA LEU A 71 -23.22 -5.68 0.95
C LEU A 71 -23.05 -4.42 1.83
N ARG A 72 -23.29 -4.56 3.14
CA ARG A 72 -23.07 -3.45 4.09
C ARG A 72 -21.60 -3.03 4.12
N THR A 73 -20.69 -4.00 4.07
CA THR A 73 -19.26 -3.74 4.07
C THR A 73 -18.83 -3.07 2.78
N MET A 74 -19.30 -3.54 1.62
CA MET A 74 -19.01 -2.94 0.32
C MET A 74 -19.47 -1.48 0.26
N ALA A 75 -20.69 -1.19 0.66
CA ALA A 75 -21.25 0.16 0.66
C ALA A 75 -20.43 1.16 1.48
N ASN A 76 -19.83 0.69 2.58
CA ASN A 76 -19.04 1.51 3.50
C ASN A 76 -17.53 1.38 3.31
N SER A 77 -17.07 0.59 2.33
CA SER A 77 -15.64 0.31 2.12
C SER A 77 -14.84 1.51 1.63
N GLY A 78 -15.49 2.49 1.02
CA GLY A 78 -14.86 3.60 0.30
C GLY A 78 -14.38 3.23 -1.11
N ILE A 79 -14.62 2.00 -1.57
CA ILE A 79 -14.28 1.52 -2.91
C ILE A 79 -15.39 1.92 -3.88
N GLY A 80 -15.01 2.47 -5.03
CA GLY A 80 -15.95 2.90 -6.09
C GLY A 80 -16.17 1.83 -7.16
N GLU A 81 -16.88 2.24 -8.21
CA GLU A 81 -17.30 1.39 -9.34
C GLU A 81 -16.16 1.05 -10.33
N GLU A 82 -15.13 1.88 -10.37
CA GLU A 82 -14.07 1.83 -11.37
C GLU A 82 -12.83 1.05 -10.88
N THR A 83 -13.02 -0.01 -10.10
CA THR A 83 -11.93 -0.88 -9.61
C THR A 83 -11.76 -2.12 -10.48
N TYR A 84 -10.68 -2.87 -10.31
CA TYR A 84 -10.34 -3.99 -11.19
C TYR A 84 -10.08 -5.27 -10.40
N GLY A 85 -10.59 -6.39 -10.94
CA GLY A 85 -10.42 -7.72 -10.38
C GLY A 85 -9.46 -8.60 -11.20
N PRO A 86 -9.05 -9.75 -10.65
CA PRO A 86 -8.28 -10.74 -11.38
C PRO A 86 -9.12 -11.42 -12.45
N THR A 87 -8.47 -11.80 -13.55
CA THR A 87 -9.13 -12.36 -14.74
C THR A 87 -9.95 -13.61 -14.44
N ASN A 88 -9.42 -14.53 -13.62
CA ASN A 88 -10.13 -15.75 -13.24
C ASN A 88 -11.42 -15.47 -12.46
N VAL A 89 -11.44 -14.44 -11.60
CA VAL A 89 -12.62 -14.03 -10.83
C VAL A 89 -13.67 -13.40 -11.76
N ILE A 90 -13.26 -12.52 -12.67
CA ILE A 90 -14.17 -11.94 -13.66
C ILE A 90 -14.76 -13.05 -14.54
N ALA A 91 -13.96 -14.04 -14.94
CA ALA A 91 -14.37 -15.18 -15.78
C ALA A 91 -15.20 -16.25 -15.04
N GLY A 92 -15.49 -16.09 -13.74
CA GLY A 92 -16.29 -17.06 -12.98
C GLY A 92 -15.51 -18.31 -12.55
N ARG A 93 -14.19 -18.25 -12.45
CA ARG A 93 -13.31 -19.37 -12.04
C ARG A 93 -12.62 -19.11 -10.70
N GLU A 94 -13.23 -18.30 -9.84
CA GLU A 94 -12.71 -17.99 -8.50
C GLU A 94 -12.61 -19.19 -7.59
N ALA A 95 -13.46 -20.20 -7.77
CA ALA A 95 -13.46 -21.41 -6.96
C ALA A 95 -12.42 -22.45 -7.40
N SER A 96 -11.84 -22.28 -8.59
CA SER A 96 -10.89 -23.26 -9.17
C SER A 96 -9.74 -22.58 -9.90
N PRO A 97 -8.99 -21.67 -9.23
CA PRO A 97 -7.84 -21.04 -9.83
C PRO A 97 -6.73 -22.07 -10.10
N ASN A 98 -5.98 -21.86 -11.17
CA ASN A 98 -4.82 -22.68 -11.47
C ASN A 98 -3.53 -21.86 -11.44
N LEU A 99 -2.38 -22.52 -11.57
CA LEU A 99 -1.08 -21.84 -11.55
C LEU A 99 -0.93 -20.82 -12.69
N ALA A 100 -1.52 -21.11 -13.87
CA ALA A 100 -1.46 -20.21 -15.00
C ALA A 100 -2.24 -18.90 -14.74
N ASP A 101 -3.38 -18.97 -14.03
CA ASP A 101 -4.13 -17.78 -13.61
C ASP A 101 -3.26 -16.87 -12.72
N ALA A 102 -2.59 -17.46 -11.73
CA ALA A 102 -1.72 -16.72 -10.82
C ALA A 102 -0.53 -16.09 -11.54
N LEU A 103 0.12 -16.84 -12.41
CA LEU A 103 1.26 -16.36 -13.20
C LEU A 103 0.85 -15.27 -14.18
N SER A 104 -0.28 -15.44 -14.89
CA SER A 104 -0.79 -14.42 -15.82
C SER A 104 -1.11 -13.11 -15.10
N GLU A 105 -1.74 -13.17 -13.90
CA GLU A 105 -2.07 -11.97 -13.13
C GLU A 105 -0.82 -11.16 -12.76
N VAL A 106 0.22 -11.81 -12.23
CA VAL A 106 1.44 -11.10 -11.85
C VAL A 106 2.29 -10.70 -13.05
N ASP A 107 2.34 -11.50 -14.11
CA ASP A 107 3.06 -11.18 -15.35
C ASP A 107 2.49 -9.93 -16.02
N ASP A 108 1.16 -9.83 -16.14
CA ASP A 108 0.49 -8.65 -16.71
C ASP A 108 0.89 -7.37 -15.98
N ILE A 109 0.92 -7.42 -14.64
CA ILE A 109 1.28 -6.26 -13.83
C ILE A 109 2.77 -5.94 -13.95
N MET A 110 3.63 -6.94 -13.73
CA MET A 110 5.08 -6.75 -13.72
C MET A 110 5.59 -6.28 -15.09
N PHE A 111 5.18 -6.96 -16.16
CA PHE A 111 5.71 -6.65 -17.49
C PHE A 111 5.16 -5.35 -18.05
N ASN A 112 3.87 -5.04 -17.85
CA ASN A 112 3.31 -3.77 -18.29
C ASN A 112 3.99 -2.57 -17.59
N THR A 113 4.21 -2.65 -16.28
CA THR A 113 4.85 -1.57 -15.53
C THR A 113 6.34 -1.44 -15.87
N LEU A 114 7.04 -2.55 -16.07
CA LEU A 114 8.46 -2.55 -16.44
C LEU A 114 8.67 -2.06 -17.88
N ASP A 115 7.84 -2.50 -18.85
CA ASP A 115 7.93 -2.03 -20.25
C ASP A 115 7.77 -0.50 -20.31
N LYS A 116 6.78 0.06 -19.56
CA LYS A 116 6.59 1.51 -19.46
C LYS A 116 7.76 2.20 -18.75
N LEU A 117 8.27 1.62 -17.67
CA LEU A 117 9.37 2.17 -16.89
C LEU A 117 10.66 2.27 -17.75
N PHE A 118 10.99 1.22 -18.49
CA PHE A 118 12.14 1.21 -19.40
C PHE A 118 11.95 2.20 -20.57
N ALA A 119 10.76 2.22 -21.17
CA ALA A 119 10.45 3.17 -22.25
C ALA A 119 10.55 4.63 -21.79
N ARG A 120 10.05 4.93 -20.58
CA ARG A 120 10.05 6.28 -19.99
C ARG A 120 11.45 6.76 -19.63
N THR A 121 12.28 5.88 -19.09
CA THR A 121 13.59 6.25 -18.55
C THR A 121 14.73 6.09 -19.53
N GLY A 122 14.56 5.29 -20.59
CA GLY A 122 15.62 4.90 -21.52
C GLY A 122 16.71 4.01 -20.91
N VAL A 123 16.56 3.59 -19.65
CA VAL A 123 17.51 2.70 -18.98
C VAL A 123 17.35 1.29 -19.54
N SER A 124 18.46 0.68 -19.97
CA SER A 124 18.44 -0.70 -20.48
C SER A 124 18.26 -1.70 -19.33
N PRO A 125 17.50 -2.78 -19.53
CA PRO A 125 17.45 -3.89 -18.58
C PRO A 125 18.82 -4.44 -18.16
N SER A 126 19.81 -4.40 -19.08
CA SER A 126 21.19 -4.82 -18.81
C SER A 126 21.96 -3.89 -17.84
N GLU A 127 21.47 -2.68 -17.60
CA GLU A 127 22.09 -1.73 -16.68
C GLU A 127 21.61 -1.90 -15.22
N ILE A 128 20.57 -2.72 -14.99
CA ILE A 128 20.00 -2.91 -13.67
C ILE A 128 20.93 -3.77 -12.82
N ASP A 129 21.29 -3.25 -11.65
CA ASP A 129 22.17 -3.88 -10.66
C ASP A 129 21.42 -4.70 -9.63
N ILE A 130 20.24 -4.20 -9.23
CA ILE A 130 19.44 -4.74 -8.15
C ILE A 130 17.98 -4.86 -8.62
N LEU A 131 17.39 -6.04 -8.41
CA LEU A 131 15.98 -6.30 -8.69
C LEU A 131 15.32 -6.85 -7.43
N VAL A 132 14.33 -6.15 -6.92
CA VAL A 132 13.50 -6.59 -5.79
C VAL A 132 12.06 -6.72 -6.25
N VAL A 133 11.47 -7.90 -6.12
CA VAL A 133 10.06 -8.15 -6.41
C VAL A 133 9.35 -8.49 -5.12
N ASN A 134 8.25 -7.83 -4.80
CA ASN A 134 7.43 -8.15 -3.65
C ASN A 134 6.01 -8.57 -4.07
N VAL A 135 5.65 -9.79 -3.71
CA VAL A 135 4.32 -10.38 -3.80
C VAL A 135 4.14 -11.26 -2.57
N SER A 136 3.15 -10.98 -1.73
CA SER A 136 3.07 -11.61 -0.41
C SER A 136 2.49 -13.02 -0.45
N LEU A 137 1.44 -13.23 -1.24
CA LEU A 137 0.64 -14.46 -1.23
C LEU A 137 0.92 -15.38 -2.44
N PHE A 138 2.03 -15.15 -3.16
CA PHE A 138 2.41 -16.00 -4.29
C PHE A 138 3.93 -16.04 -4.48
N SER A 139 4.51 -17.23 -4.28
CA SER A 139 5.95 -17.46 -4.41
C SER A 139 6.23 -18.74 -5.21
N PRO A 140 6.16 -18.68 -6.55
CA PRO A 140 6.37 -19.83 -7.41
C PRO A 140 7.84 -20.17 -7.58
N ALA A 141 8.09 -21.38 -8.13
CA ALA A 141 9.42 -21.78 -8.64
C ALA A 141 9.35 -21.98 -10.17
N PRO A 142 10.19 -21.34 -10.99
CA PRO A 142 11.18 -20.28 -10.61
C PRO A 142 10.53 -19.03 -10.04
N SER A 143 11.32 -18.26 -9.25
CA SER A 143 10.87 -17.03 -8.60
C SER A 143 10.40 -15.96 -9.60
N LEU A 144 9.60 -15.01 -9.13
CA LEU A 144 9.14 -13.88 -9.97
C LEU A 144 10.31 -13.02 -10.46
N THR A 145 11.36 -12.85 -9.66
CA THR A 145 12.60 -12.19 -10.11
C THR A 145 13.25 -12.95 -11.27
N ALA A 146 13.31 -14.29 -11.20
CA ALA A 146 13.87 -15.11 -12.28
C ALA A 146 13.04 -14.97 -13.58
N ARG A 147 11.71 -14.84 -13.49
CA ARG A 147 10.83 -14.59 -14.65
C ARG A 147 11.14 -13.26 -15.32
N ILE A 148 11.35 -12.20 -14.55
CA ILE A 148 11.74 -10.87 -15.06
C ILE A 148 13.11 -10.93 -15.71
N ILE A 149 14.11 -11.52 -15.03
CA ILE A 149 15.47 -11.69 -15.56
C ILE A 149 15.45 -12.44 -16.89
N ASN A 150 14.66 -13.52 -16.98
CA ASN A 150 14.54 -14.29 -18.21
C ASN A 150 13.88 -13.49 -19.34
N ARG A 151 12.77 -12.79 -19.06
CA ARG A 151 12.06 -12.00 -20.09
C ARG A 151 12.93 -10.89 -20.67
N TYR A 152 13.62 -10.14 -19.81
CA TYR A 152 14.38 -8.96 -20.21
C TYR A 152 15.86 -9.27 -20.49
N LYS A 153 16.28 -10.53 -20.39
CA LYS A 153 17.68 -10.97 -20.60
C LYS A 153 18.66 -10.10 -19.79
N MET A 154 18.31 -9.89 -18.52
CA MET A 154 19.16 -9.12 -17.64
C MET A 154 20.50 -9.84 -17.42
N ARG A 155 21.50 -9.09 -16.98
CA ARG A 155 22.86 -9.61 -16.78
C ARG A 155 22.91 -10.68 -15.66
N ASP A 156 23.87 -11.58 -15.72
CA ASP A 156 24.02 -12.74 -14.82
C ASP A 156 24.46 -12.37 -13.39
N ASN A 157 25.12 -11.22 -13.23
CA ASN A 157 25.60 -10.75 -11.92
C ASN A 157 24.59 -9.83 -11.18
N ILE A 158 23.35 -9.68 -11.68
CA ILE A 158 22.27 -8.91 -11.03
C ILE A 158 21.98 -9.45 -9.62
N LYS A 159 21.72 -8.56 -8.68
CA LYS A 159 21.31 -8.91 -7.31
C LYS A 159 19.80 -8.97 -7.24
N ALA A 160 19.24 -10.16 -7.25
CA ALA A 160 17.80 -10.39 -7.27
C ALA A 160 17.29 -10.87 -5.92
N VAL A 161 16.21 -10.25 -5.41
CA VAL A 161 15.54 -10.63 -4.15
C VAL A 161 14.05 -10.72 -4.38
N ASN A 162 13.46 -11.84 -3.94
CA ASN A 162 12.01 -12.02 -3.93
C ASN A 162 11.52 -11.92 -2.49
N LEU A 163 10.68 -10.92 -2.19
CA LEU A 163 10.06 -10.72 -0.87
C LEU A 163 8.67 -11.33 -0.90
N ALA A 164 8.39 -12.23 0.04
CA ALA A 164 7.09 -12.86 0.22
C ALA A 164 6.64 -12.73 1.69
N GLY A 165 5.32 -12.72 1.94
CA GLY A 165 4.77 -12.69 3.30
C GLY A 165 4.78 -11.34 4.02
N GLU A 166 5.30 -10.26 3.42
CA GLU A 166 5.45 -8.93 4.07
C GLU A 166 4.15 -8.08 4.02
N GLY A 167 3.11 -8.58 3.39
CA GLY A 167 1.81 -7.91 3.26
C GLY A 167 1.87 -6.54 2.58
N CYS A 168 0.90 -5.68 2.90
CA CYS A 168 0.76 -4.38 2.25
C CYS A 168 1.93 -3.42 2.48
N SER A 169 2.83 -3.69 3.43
CA SER A 169 4.03 -2.87 3.69
C SER A 169 5.27 -3.30 2.90
N ALA A 170 5.18 -4.36 2.11
CA ALA A 170 6.32 -4.94 1.39
C ALA A 170 7.05 -3.94 0.49
N SER A 171 6.34 -2.96 -0.08
CA SER A 171 6.95 -1.89 -0.91
C SER A 171 7.96 -1.07 -0.11
N MET A 172 7.62 -0.69 1.13
CA MET A 172 8.52 0.07 2.01
C MET A 172 9.66 -0.80 2.53
N VAL A 173 9.41 -2.10 2.76
CA VAL A 173 10.47 -3.07 3.07
C VAL A 173 11.46 -3.17 1.91
N ALA A 174 10.98 -3.23 0.67
CA ALA A 174 11.81 -3.29 -0.53
C ALA A 174 12.65 -2.01 -0.72
N ILE A 175 12.07 -0.83 -0.49
CA ILE A 175 12.79 0.46 -0.54
C ILE A 175 13.91 0.49 0.51
N ASP A 176 13.62 0.08 1.75
CA ASP A 176 14.64 -0.01 2.82
C ASP A 176 15.76 -0.98 2.43
N LEU A 177 15.42 -2.16 1.90
CA LEU A 177 16.38 -3.14 1.43
C LEU A 177 17.29 -2.56 0.35
N VAL A 178 16.74 -1.89 -0.67
CA VAL A 178 17.52 -1.23 -1.72
C VAL A 178 18.45 -0.17 -1.13
N GLN A 179 17.96 0.65 -0.18
CA GLN A 179 18.78 1.64 0.51
C GLN A 179 19.97 0.99 1.25
N GLN A 180 19.74 -0.16 1.91
CA GLN A 180 20.84 -0.90 2.54
C GLN A 180 21.83 -1.47 1.50
N MET A 181 21.32 -2.02 0.38
CA MET A 181 22.17 -2.53 -0.69
C MET A 181 23.01 -1.44 -1.35
N PHE A 182 22.49 -0.21 -1.47
CA PHE A 182 23.24 0.94 -1.98
C PHE A 182 24.44 1.35 -1.11
N LYS A 183 24.52 0.89 0.14
CA LYS A 183 25.72 1.05 0.95
C LYS A 183 26.92 0.26 0.39
N THR A 184 26.64 -0.89 -0.21
CA THR A 184 27.64 -1.78 -0.80
C THR A 184 27.80 -1.55 -2.31
N TYR A 185 26.69 -1.44 -3.03
CA TYR A 185 26.68 -1.29 -4.48
C TYR A 185 26.59 0.20 -4.84
N LYS A 186 27.71 0.77 -5.32
CA LYS A 186 27.82 2.18 -5.69
C LYS A 186 27.51 2.39 -7.18
N ASN A 187 27.02 3.58 -7.52
CA ASN A 187 26.67 3.94 -8.89
C ASN A 187 25.72 2.91 -9.54
N ALA A 188 24.73 2.47 -8.79
CA ALA A 188 23.87 1.36 -9.15
C ALA A 188 22.44 1.84 -9.51
N TYR A 189 21.78 1.07 -10.37
CA TYR A 189 20.33 1.12 -10.59
C TYR A 189 19.65 -0.02 -9.85
N ALA A 190 18.51 0.26 -9.24
CA ALA A 190 17.66 -0.73 -8.62
C ALA A 190 16.21 -0.60 -9.12
N ILE A 191 15.57 -1.74 -9.37
CA ILE A 191 14.14 -1.81 -9.64
C ILE A 191 13.45 -2.48 -8.47
N VAL A 192 12.34 -1.89 -8.01
CA VAL A 192 11.40 -2.50 -7.09
C VAL A 192 10.08 -2.70 -7.81
N VAL A 193 9.57 -3.92 -7.84
CA VAL A 193 8.25 -4.27 -8.36
C VAL A 193 7.36 -4.69 -7.21
N SER A 194 6.23 -4.02 -7.06
CA SER A 194 5.28 -4.21 -5.95
C SER A 194 3.91 -4.55 -6.49
N THR A 195 3.43 -5.76 -6.21
CA THR A 195 2.09 -6.21 -6.63
C THR A 195 1.57 -7.29 -5.69
N GLU A 196 0.40 -7.85 -6.01
CA GLU A 196 -0.18 -8.99 -5.32
C GLU A 196 -0.86 -9.92 -6.31
N SER A 197 -0.94 -11.21 -5.97
CA SER A 197 -1.72 -12.20 -6.69
C SER A 197 -3.00 -12.48 -5.91
N ILE A 198 -4.12 -11.98 -6.41
CA ILE A 198 -5.41 -12.03 -5.72
C ILE A 198 -6.23 -13.23 -6.16
N GLY A 199 -6.18 -13.56 -7.46
CA GLY A 199 -7.00 -14.61 -8.06
C GLY A 199 -6.92 -15.95 -7.35
N PRO A 200 -5.74 -16.55 -7.12
CA PRO A 200 -5.61 -17.84 -6.43
C PRO A 200 -5.88 -17.75 -4.92
N ASN A 201 -5.88 -16.54 -4.36
CA ASN A 201 -6.14 -16.31 -2.94
C ASN A 201 -7.57 -15.83 -2.66
N TRP A 202 -8.47 -15.95 -3.64
CA TRP A 202 -9.88 -15.60 -3.48
C TRP A 202 -10.54 -16.60 -2.52
N TYR A 203 -11.08 -16.08 -1.41
CA TYR A 203 -11.69 -16.92 -0.39
C TYR A 203 -13.11 -17.37 -0.77
N ASN A 204 -13.35 -18.68 -0.74
CA ASN A 204 -14.63 -19.30 -1.12
C ASN A 204 -15.41 -19.91 0.05
N GLY A 205 -14.97 -19.68 1.31
CA GLY A 205 -15.67 -20.14 2.51
C GLY A 205 -16.71 -19.14 3.03
N GLN A 206 -17.12 -19.31 4.31
CA GLN A 206 -18.17 -18.53 4.98
C GLN A 206 -17.65 -17.59 6.09
N ASP A 207 -16.35 -17.63 6.44
CA ASP A 207 -15.84 -16.79 7.52
C ASP A 207 -15.85 -15.30 7.11
N LYS A 208 -16.66 -14.50 7.83
CA LYS A 208 -16.84 -13.07 7.55
C LYS A 208 -15.53 -12.29 7.61
N SER A 209 -14.61 -12.70 8.47
CA SER A 209 -13.31 -12.04 8.63
C SER A 209 -12.37 -12.32 7.45
N MET A 210 -12.51 -13.46 6.79
CA MET A 210 -11.76 -13.81 5.56
C MET A 210 -12.41 -13.24 4.31
N MET A 211 -13.74 -13.16 4.27
CA MET A 211 -14.47 -12.53 3.14
C MET A 211 -14.13 -11.05 2.95
N LEU A 212 -13.69 -10.36 3.99
CA LEU A 212 -13.26 -8.96 3.89
C LEU A 212 -12.12 -8.77 2.87
N SER A 213 -11.25 -9.74 2.71
CA SER A 213 -10.17 -9.69 1.72
C SER A 213 -10.70 -9.60 0.29
N ASN A 214 -11.71 -10.40 -0.06
CA ASN A 214 -12.35 -10.37 -1.38
C ASN A 214 -13.00 -9.01 -1.70
N LEU A 215 -13.52 -8.33 -0.67
CA LEU A 215 -14.15 -7.03 -0.83
C LEU A 215 -13.14 -5.89 -1.02
N LEU A 216 -12.01 -5.97 -0.35
CA LEU A 216 -11.04 -4.88 -0.28
C LEU A 216 -9.94 -4.96 -1.34
N PHE A 217 -9.40 -6.17 -1.60
CA PHE A 217 -8.28 -6.32 -2.52
C PHE A 217 -8.70 -6.20 -3.99
N ARG A 218 -7.85 -5.53 -4.77
CA ARG A 218 -8.02 -5.26 -6.20
C ARG A 218 -6.71 -5.49 -6.94
N SER A 219 -6.81 -5.85 -8.23
CA SER A 219 -5.65 -6.03 -9.10
C SER A 219 -4.95 -4.71 -9.37
N GLY A 220 -3.66 -4.68 -9.09
CA GLY A 220 -2.82 -3.51 -9.32
C GLY A 220 -1.40 -3.73 -8.83
N GLY A 221 -0.53 -2.79 -9.14
CA GLY A 221 0.86 -2.83 -8.74
C GLY A 221 1.65 -1.67 -9.33
N CYS A 222 2.93 -1.61 -8.99
CA CYS A 222 3.81 -0.54 -9.42
C CYS A 222 5.25 -1.05 -9.56
N SER A 223 5.97 -0.55 -10.55
CA SER A 223 7.43 -0.67 -10.66
C SER A 223 8.09 0.68 -10.46
N THR A 224 9.15 0.73 -9.66
CA THR A 224 9.92 1.95 -9.36
C THR A 224 11.38 1.77 -9.76
N LEU A 225 11.98 2.80 -10.35
CA LEU A 225 13.41 2.86 -10.65
C LEU A 225 14.13 3.76 -9.66
N LEU A 226 15.06 3.19 -8.95
CA LEU A 226 15.87 3.83 -7.93
C LEU A 226 17.34 3.87 -8.35
N THR A 227 18.08 4.85 -7.85
CA THR A 227 19.53 4.93 -8.05
C THR A 227 20.24 5.64 -6.91
N ASN A 228 21.52 5.33 -6.73
CA ASN A 228 22.42 6.12 -5.90
C ASN A 228 23.49 6.87 -6.73
N LYS A 229 23.33 6.96 -8.05
CA LYS A 229 24.21 7.72 -8.95
C LYS A 229 24.01 9.21 -8.72
N ALA A 230 24.97 9.87 -8.08
CA ALA A 230 24.91 11.31 -7.76
C ALA A 230 24.73 12.18 -9.03
N ALA A 231 25.27 11.75 -10.17
CA ALA A 231 25.11 12.45 -11.45
C ALA A 231 23.65 12.53 -11.92
N LEU A 232 22.79 11.62 -11.48
CA LEU A 232 21.37 11.57 -11.86
C LEU A 232 20.46 12.26 -10.84
N SER A 233 20.99 12.84 -9.77
CA SER A 233 20.20 13.50 -8.73
C SER A 233 19.31 14.63 -9.28
N HIS A 234 19.75 15.32 -10.34
CA HIS A 234 18.97 16.38 -10.98
C HIS A 234 17.78 15.88 -11.81
N GLN A 235 17.78 14.58 -12.19
CA GLN A 235 16.68 13.94 -12.92
C GLN A 235 15.68 13.27 -11.97
N ALA A 236 16.04 13.11 -10.70
CA ALA A 236 15.20 12.44 -9.73
C ALA A 236 13.85 13.16 -9.54
N LEU A 237 12.81 12.36 -9.27
CA LEU A 237 11.52 12.85 -8.80
C LEU A 237 11.61 13.18 -7.30
N MET A 238 12.24 12.28 -6.56
CA MET A 238 12.33 12.36 -5.10
C MET A 238 13.65 11.76 -4.60
N LYS A 239 14.07 12.23 -3.41
CA LYS A 239 15.20 11.70 -2.63
C LYS A 239 14.67 11.09 -1.34
N LEU A 240 15.11 9.90 -1.00
CA LEU A 240 14.77 9.27 0.28
C LEU A 240 15.53 9.93 1.43
N ASN A 241 14.81 10.53 2.36
CA ASN A 241 15.40 11.15 3.54
C ASN A 241 15.64 10.14 4.66
N CYS A 242 14.64 9.30 4.92
CA CYS A 242 14.79 8.19 5.87
C CYS A 242 13.75 7.09 5.62
N SER A 243 14.06 5.88 6.07
CA SER A 243 13.11 4.78 6.26
C SER A 243 13.16 4.30 7.71
N VAL A 244 12.03 3.83 8.20
CA VAL A 244 11.91 3.23 9.55
C VAL A 244 11.02 2.01 9.47
N ARG A 245 11.54 0.87 9.89
CA ARG A 245 10.83 -0.39 9.97
C ARG A 245 10.54 -0.75 11.42
N THR A 246 9.33 -1.21 11.68
CA THR A 246 8.89 -1.66 13.02
C THR A 246 8.10 -2.95 12.87
N HIS A 247 8.52 -3.98 13.57
CA HIS A 247 7.88 -5.29 13.57
C HIS A 247 7.47 -5.67 15.00
N ILE A 248 6.19 -6.00 15.20
CA ILE A 248 5.63 -6.38 16.50
C ILE A 248 5.07 -7.81 16.49
N GLY A 249 5.55 -8.66 15.61
CA GLY A 249 5.10 -10.05 15.45
C GLY A 249 5.49 -10.99 16.60
N SER A 250 6.29 -10.53 17.56
CA SER A 250 6.51 -11.24 18.82
C SER A 250 5.33 -11.19 19.78
N ASP A 251 4.33 -10.35 19.49
CA ASP A 251 3.07 -10.27 20.22
C ASP A 251 2.05 -11.16 19.48
N ASP A 252 1.55 -12.21 20.12
CA ASP A 252 0.63 -13.18 19.52
C ASP A 252 -0.66 -12.54 19.00
N GLU A 253 -1.19 -11.50 19.72
CA GLU A 253 -2.37 -10.77 19.27
C GLU A 253 -2.08 -9.99 17.97
N ALA A 254 -0.91 -9.38 17.87
CA ALA A 254 -0.49 -8.65 16.68
C ALA A 254 -0.17 -9.61 15.52
N TYR A 255 0.50 -10.72 15.79
CA TYR A 255 0.80 -11.74 14.78
C TYR A 255 -0.47 -12.33 14.17
N GLY A 256 -1.44 -12.70 15.00
CA GLY A 256 -2.67 -13.35 14.56
C GLY A 256 -3.76 -12.39 14.03
N CYS A 257 -3.52 -11.06 14.02
CA CYS A 257 -4.58 -10.12 13.61
C CYS A 257 -4.78 -10.01 12.09
N CYS A 258 -3.78 -10.42 11.30
CA CYS A 258 -3.75 -10.34 9.85
C CYS A 258 -2.87 -11.50 9.33
N ILE A 259 -3.50 -12.64 9.02
CA ILE A 259 -2.78 -13.89 8.77
C ILE A 259 -3.48 -14.77 7.72
N GLN A 260 -2.70 -15.51 6.92
CA GLN A 260 -3.21 -16.53 6.02
C GLN A 260 -3.39 -17.85 6.79
N ILE A 261 -4.61 -18.36 6.82
CA ILE A 261 -4.98 -19.63 7.48
C ILE A 261 -6.11 -20.31 6.72
N GLU A 262 -6.40 -21.55 7.07
CA GLU A 262 -7.61 -22.26 6.65
C GLU A 262 -8.75 -22.04 7.65
N ASP A 263 -9.98 -21.94 7.13
CA ASP A 263 -11.18 -21.94 7.97
C ASP A 263 -11.49 -23.35 8.49
N LYS A 264 -12.56 -23.48 9.29
CA LYS A 264 -12.98 -24.77 9.88
C LYS A 264 -13.37 -25.85 8.85
N ARG A 265 -13.59 -25.46 7.59
CA ARG A 265 -13.93 -26.34 6.47
C ARG A 265 -12.73 -26.62 5.55
N GLY A 266 -11.54 -26.08 5.87
CA GLY A 266 -10.32 -26.23 5.10
C GLY A 266 -10.19 -25.27 3.92
N TYR A 267 -11.02 -24.21 3.82
CA TYR A 267 -10.84 -23.19 2.80
C TYR A 267 -9.73 -22.22 3.22
N PRO A 268 -8.66 -22.08 2.42
CA PRO A 268 -7.62 -21.10 2.70
C PRO A 268 -8.15 -19.68 2.51
N GLY A 269 -7.76 -18.78 3.40
CA GLY A 269 -8.17 -17.37 3.34
C GLY A 269 -7.22 -16.46 4.09
N PHE A 270 -7.38 -15.17 3.88
CA PHE A 270 -6.62 -14.14 4.58
C PHE A 270 -7.49 -13.50 5.66
N LEU A 271 -7.23 -13.89 6.90
CA LEU A 271 -7.99 -13.47 8.07
C LEU A 271 -7.65 -12.02 8.46
N LEU A 272 -8.68 -11.17 8.58
CA LEU A 272 -8.59 -9.81 9.10
C LEU A 272 -9.44 -9.69 10.37
N THR A 273 -8.81 -9.64 11.54
CA THR A 273 -9.53 -9.62 12.82
C THR A 273 -9.88 -8.20 13.27
N ARG A 274 -10.84 -8.10 14.19
CA ARG A 274 -11.21 -6.83 14.85
C ARG A 274 -10.06 -6.21 15.69
N LYS A 275 -8.98 -6.96 15.92
CA LYS A 275 -7.79 -6.50 16.67
C LYS A 275 -6.80 -5.72 15.79
N LEU A 276 -6.96 -5.79 14.47
CA LEU A 276 -6.09 -5.13 13.49
C LEU A 276 -5.89 -3.62 13.74
N PRO A 277 -6.93 -2.81 14.01
CA PRO A 277 -6.73 -1.38 14.31
C PRO A 277 -5.85 -1.14 15.54
N LYS A 278 -6.05 -1.91 16.63
CA LYS A 278 -5.26 -1.80 17.85
C LYS A 278 -3.80 -2.17 17.63
N SER A 279 -3.54 -3.27 16.93
CA SER A 279 -2.17 -3.71 16.59
C SER A 279 -1.50 -2.70 15.65
N GLY A 280 -2.26 -2.17 14.67
CA GLY A 280 -1.79 -1.12 13.77
C GLY A 280 -1.38 0.15 14.52
N ALA A 281 -2.21 0.64 15.44
CA ALA A 281 -1.90 1.80 16.28
C ALA A 281 -0.63 1.57 17.12
N LYS A 282 -0.49 0.39 17.76
CA LYS A 282 0.71 0.03 18.52
C LYS A 282 1.98 0.06 17.67
N ALA A 283 1.96 -0.61 16.51
CA ALA A 283 3.11 -0.63 15.61
C ALA A 283 3.46 0.77 15.08
N PHE A 284 2.44 1.56 14.77
CA PHE A 284 2.60 2.92 14.26
C PHE A 284 3.21 3.86 15.29
N ILE A 285 2.75 3.82 16.56
CA ILE A 285 3.33 4.61 17.65
C ILE A 285 4.81 4.28 17.83
N LEU A 286 5.17 2.98 17.87
CA LEU A 286 6.58 2.56 17.97
C LEU A 286 7.42 3.04 16.79
N ASN A 287 6.85 3.05 15.59
CA ASN A 287 7.52 3.54 14.39
C ASN A 287 7.75 5.05 14.45
N LEU A 288 6.74 5.82 14.86
CA LEU A 288 6.84 7.27 15.02
C LEU A 288 7.92 7.69 16.01
N GLN A 289 8.13 6.95 17.10
CA GLN A 289 9.20 7.23 18.06
C GLN A 289 10.58 7.33 17.41
N VAL A 290 10.83 6.46 16.45
CA VAL A 290 12.11 6.41 15.73
C VAL A 290 12.16 7.40 14.56
N LEU A 291 11.00 7.65 13.93
CA LEU A 291 10.91 8.50 12.74
C LEU A 291 10.90 10.00 13.07
N LEU A 292 10.12 10.43 14.07
CA LEU A 292 9.93 11.84 14.37
C LEU A 292 11.24 12.61 14.65
N PRO A 293 12.20 12.07 15.42
CA PRO A 293 13.49 12.74 15.62
C PRO A 293 14.31 12.94 14.33
N LYS A 294 14.02 12.18 13.28
CA LYS A 294 14.73 12.27 11.99
C LYS A 294 14.14 13.32 11.04
N VAL A 295 12.87 13.68 11.26
CA VAL A 295 12.13 14.53 10.29
C VAL A 295 11.63 15.85 10.85
N LEU A 296 11.35 15.91 12.16
CA LEU A 296 10.85 17.15 12.77
C LEU A 296 12.00 18.07 13.20
N PRO A 297 11.80 19.40 13.13
CA PRO A 297 12.74 20.37 13.69
C PRO A 297 12.93 20.14 15.21
N LEU A 298 14.17 20.29 15.70
CA LEU A 298 14.50 20.12 17.11
C LEU A 298 13.62 20.98 18.04
N ARG A 299 13.26 22.19 17.58
CA ARG A 299 12.36 23.10 18.32
C ARG A 299 11.00 22.46 18.60
N GLU A 300 10.42 21.79 17.60
CA GLU A 300 9.12 21.12 17.73
C GLU A 300 9.20 19.96 18.73
N LEU A 301 10.26 19.16 18.63
CA LEU A 301 10.53 18.05 19.57
C LEU A 301 10.67 18.54 21.01
N LEU A 302 11.43 19.60 21.25
CA LEU A 302 11.59 20.20 22.58
C LEU A 302 10.25 20.75 23.11
N GLN A 303 9.48 21.44 22.29
CA GLN A 303 8.18 21.95 22.69
C GLN A 303 7.22 20.84 23.07
N SER A 304 7.23 19.71 22.35
CA SER A 304 6.37 18.56 22.65
C SER A 304 6.73 17.91 24.00
N VAL A 305 8.03 17.78 24.30
CA VAL A 305 8.51 17.27 25.60
C VAL A 305 8.09 18.19 26.72
N ILE A 306 8.23 19.51 26.57
CA ILE A 306 7.82 20.49 27.57
C ILE A 306 6.30 20.43 27.79
N LYS A 307 5.48 20.40 26.73
CA LYS A 307 4.02 20.27 26.84
C LYS A 307 3.61 18.98 27.54
N ALA A 308 4.24 17.84 27.19
CA ALA A 308 3.99 16.56 27.83
C ALA A 308 4.34 16.58 29.34
N SER A 309 5.45 17.23 29.70
CA SER A 309 5.88 17.35 31.10
C SER A 309 4.97 18.28 31.95
N LEU A 310 4.38 19.31 31.33
CA LEU A 310 3.47 20.25 31.97
C LEU A 310 2.03 19.70 32.06
N SER A 311 1.68 18.71 31.23
CA SER A 311 0.36 18.09 31.26
C SER A 311 0.22 17.22 32.50
N LYS A 312 -0.50 17.71 33.53
CA LYS A 312 -0.82 17.00 34.83
C LYS A 312 -1.83 15.84 34.63
N LYS A 313 -2.34 15.58 33.41
CA LYS A 313 -3.26 14.46 33.18
C LYS A 313 -2.47 13.15 33.22
N LYS A 314 -2.47 12.47 34.33
CA LYS A 314 -2.22 11.03 34.48
C LYS A 314 -3.36 10.27 33.79
N THR A 315 -3.48 10.37 32.48
CA THR A 315 -4.27 9.42 31.70
C THR A 315 -3.43 8.15 31.55
N LYS A 316 -4.08 6.98 31.58
CA LYS A 316 -3.47 5.66 31.34
C LYS A 316 -2.84 5.51 29.93
N SER A 317 -2.84 6.56 29.09
CA SER A 317 -2.11 6.60 27.84
C SER A 317 -0.61 6.79 28.14
N SER A 318 0.22 6.09 27.42
CA SER A 318 1.68 6.22 27.56
C SER A 318 2.06 7.69 27.34
N ALA A 319 3.12 8.17 28.02
CA ALA A 319 3.65 9.53 27.83
C ALA A 319 3.90 9.87 26.35
N LEU A 320 4.04 8.85 25.55
CA LEU A 320 4.31 8.90 24.13
C LEU A 320 3.06 9.15 23.26
N GLU A 321 1.91 8.57 23.63
CA GLU A 321 0.62 8.87 22.98
C GLU A 321 0.25 10.33 23.23
N ALA A 322 0.51 10.81 24.45
CA ALA A 322 0.34 12.22 24.82
C ALA A 322 1.31 13.14 24.06
N MET A 323 2.55 12.68 23.81
CA MET A 323 3.55 13.42 23.03
C MET A 323 3.17 13.48 21.54
N ALA A 324 2.74 12.37 20.95
CA ALA A 324 2.31 12.30 19.57
C ALA A 324 1.07 13.19 19.31
N ALA A 325 0.12 13.23 20.24
CA ALA A 325 -1.08 14.06 20.15
C ALA A 325 -0.81 15.57 20.24
N GLY A 326 0.39 15.98 20.68
CA GLY A 326 0.79 17.40 20.80
C GLY A 326 1.74 17.92 19.73
N LEU A 327 2.20 17.03 18.81
CA LEU A 327 3.17 17.36 17.77
C LEU A 327 2.50 17.94 16.52
N ASN A 328 3.09 19.01 16.00
CA ASN A 328 2.73 19.53 14.70
C ASN A 328 3.58 18.83 13.61
N LEU A 329 3.06 17.73 13.06
CA LEU A 329 3.74 16.98 11.99
C LEU A 329 3.99 17.83 10.75
N LYS A 330 3.11 18.81 10.47
CA LYS A 330 3.24 19.73 9.32
C LYS A 330 4.41 20.70 9.44
N SER A 331 5.07 20.78 10.60
CA SER A 331 6.33 21.52 10.73
C SER A 331 7.50 20.84 10.01
N GLY A 332 7.33 19.58 9.64
CA GLY A 332 8.36 18.75 9.01
C GLY A 332 7.89 17.88 7.86
N ILE A 333 6.58 17.85 7.55
CA ILE A 333 5.98 17.02 6.52
C ILE A 333 4.87 17.82 5.86
N GLU A 334 4.94 17.98 4.56
CA GLU A 334 3.97 18.73 3.75
C GLU A 334 2.82 17.82 3.27
N HIS A 335 3.12 16.54 2.94
CA HIS A 335 2.14 15.61 2.37
C HIS A 335 2.14 14.25 3.06
N PHE A 336 0.96 13.63 3.12
CA PHE A 336 0.74 12.31 3.73
C PHE A 336 0.24 11.32 2.68
N CYS A 337 0.98 10.24 2.50
CA CYS A 337 0.65 9.14 1.62
C CYS A 337 0.33 7.91 2.47
N ILE A 338 -0.95 7.78 2.88
CA ILE A 338 -1.41 6.66 3.71
C ILE A 338 -1.77 5.50 2.78
N HIS A 339 -1.33 4.29 3.12
CA HIS A 339 -1.71 3.09 2.38
C HIS A 339 -3.24 2.94 2.31
N PRO A 340 -3.83 2.82 1.09
CA PRO A 340 -5.27 2.70 0.90
C PRO A 340 -5.76 1.28 1.20
N GLY A 341 -5.49 0.79 2.42
CA GLY A 341 -5.85 -0.55 2.88
C GLY A 341 -7.34 -0.74 3.15
N GLY A 342 -8.07 0.37 3.36
CA GLY A 342 -9.50 0.43 3.62
C GLY A 342 -9.85 1.76 4.28
N LYS A 343 -11.10 2.20 4.11
CA LYS A 343 -11.59 3.49 4.62
C LYS A 343 -11.33 3.67 6.12
N ALA A 344 -11.65 2.66 6.93
CA ALA A 344 -11.47 2.73 8.37
C ALA A 344 -10.00 2.94 8.79
N VAL A 345 -9.03 2.35 8.07
CA VAL A 345 -7.60 2.53 8.34
C VAL A 345 -7.15 3.95 8.01
N ILE A 346 -7.59 4.49 6.87
CA ILE A 346 -7.25 5.86 6.45
C ILE A 346 -7.84 6.87 7.45
N ASP A 347 -9.11 6.70 7.82
CA ASP A 347 -9.82 7.62 8.71
C ASP A 347 -9.22 7.59 10.13
N GLU A 348 -8.89 6.42 10.67
CA GLU A 348 -8.30 6.28 12.01
C GLU A 348 -6.88 6.86 12.05
N LEU A 349 -6.04 6.60 11.05
CA LEU A 349 -4.71 7.20 10.96
C LEU A 349 -4.81 8.71 10.79
N GLY A 350 -5.69 9.19 9.91
CA GLY A 350 -5.92 10.61 9.72
C GLY A 350 -6.32 11.31 11.01
N LYS A 351 -7.27 10.76 11.75
CA LYS A 351 -7.72 11.25 13.06
C LYS A 351 -6.59 11.21 14.09
N SER A 352 -5.87 10.09 14.18
CA SER A 352 -4.77 9.91 15.15
C SER A 352 -3.63 10.90 14.93
N LEU A 353 -3.38 11.30 13.69
CA LEU A 353 -2.34 12.26 13.30
C LEU A 353 -2.83 13.70 13.23
N GLY A 354 -4.12 13.96 13.48
CA GLY A 354 -4.72 15.30 13.37
C GLY A 354 -4.69 15.87 11.96
N LEU A 355 -4.83 15.02 10.94
CA LEU A 355 -4.79 15.41 9.54
C LEU A 355 -6.12 16.01 9.10
N SER A 356 -6.03 16.97 8.17
CA SER A 356 -7.21 17.55 7.53
C SER A 356 -7.78 16.65 6.43
N GLU A 357 -8.99 16.95 5.96
CA GLU A 357 -9.60 16.28 4.80
C GLU A 357 -8.69 16.36 3.56
N TYR A 358 -8.02 17.48 3.34
CA TYR A 358 -7.05 17.66 2.25
C TYR A 358 -5.87 16.67 2.34
N ASP A 359 -5.41 16.36 3.56
CA ASP A 359 -4.26 15.48 3.77
C ASP A 359 -4.62 13.99 3.53
N VAL A 360 -5.84 13.57 3.87
CA VAL A 360 -6.30 12.18 3.72
C VAL A 360 -6.96 11.89 2.37
N GLU A 361 -7.40 12.95 1.66
CA GLU A 361 -8.07 12.85 0.36
C GLU A 361 -7.29 11.97 -0.65
N PRO A 362 -5.96 12.12 -0.85
CA PRO A 362 -5.24 11.30 -1.83
C PRO A 362 -5.39 9.80 -1.59
N SER A 363 -5.33 9.38 -0.34
CA SER A 363 -5.46 7.96 0.04
C SER A 363 -6.89 7.45 -0.13
N ARG A 364 -7.91 8.28 0.19
CA ARG A 364 -9.32 7.95 -0.05
C ARG A 364 -9.62 7.85 -1.55
N MET A 365 -9.07 8.75 -2.36
CA MET A 365 -9.29 8.73 -3.82
C MET A 365 -8.60 7.51 -4.46
N ALA A 366 -7.40 7.16 -4.00
CA ALA A 366 -6.72 5.95 -4.45
C ALA A 366 -7.52 4.68 -4.08
N LEU A 367 -8.06 4.61 -2.85
CA LEU A 367 -8.94 3.52 -2.44
C LEU A 367 -10.21 3.47 -3.31
N HIS A 368 -10.82 4.63 -3.57
CA HIS A 368 -12.05 4.70 -4.36
C HIS A 368 -11.82 4.24 -5.81
N ARG A 369 -10.71 4.67 -6.45
CA ARG A 369 -10.48 4.42 -7.87
C ARG A 369 -9.83 3.07 -8.15
N PHE A 370 -8.94 2.59 -7.28
CA PHE A 370 -8.14 1.40 -7.51
C PHE A 370 -8.34 0.31 -6.45
N GLY A 371 -9.02 0.61 -5.33
CA GLY A 371 -9.17 -0.31 -4.20
C GLY A 371 -7.85 -0.53 -3.45
N ASN A 372 -7.79 -1.60 -2.66
CA ASN A 372 -6.57 -2.01 -1.99
C ASN A 372 -5.75 -2.90 -2.93
N THR A 373 -4.73 -2.35 -3.55
CA THR A 373 -3.77 -3.09 -4.41
C THR A 373 -2.57 -3.62 -3.63
N SER A 374 -2.75 -3.95 -2.34
CA SER A 374 -1.70 -4.42 -1.44
C SER A 374 -0.51 -3.45 -1.40
N SER A 375 0.71 -3.96 -1.50
CA SER A 375 1.95 -3.17 -1.44
C SER A 375 2.08 -2.11 -2.56
N GLY A 376 1.35 -2.26 -3.67
CA GLY A 376 1.30 -1.27 -4.75
C GLY A 376 0.50 0.00 -4.42
N GLY A 377 -0.39 -0.05 -3.42
CA GLY A 377 -1.39 1.00 -3.16
C GLY A 377 -0.84 2.40 -2.88
N LEU A 378 0.29 2.50 -2.19
CA LEU A 378 0.94 3.80 -1.90
C LEU A 378 1.32 4.57 -3.17
N TRP A 379 1.70 3.88 -4.24
CA TRP A 379 2.12 4.51 -5.48
C TRP A 379 0.95 5.13 -6.24
N TYR A 380 -0.26 4.57 -6.14
CA TYR A 380 -1.48 5.21 -6.67
C TYR A 380 -1.86 6.47 -5.89
N THR A 381 -1.64 6.47 -4.56
CA THR A 381 -1.83 7.66 -3.72
C THR A 381 -0.82 8.76 -4.09
N LEU A 382 0.45 8.40 -4.27
CA LEU A 382 1.49 9.32 -4.76
C LEU A 382 1.10 9.87 -6.14
N GLY A 383 0.69 8.98 -7.06
CA GLY A 383 0.28 9.36 -8.41
C GLY A 383 -0.90 10.33 -8.44
N TYR A 384 -1.85 10.21 -7.50
CA TYR A 384 -2.93 11.18 -7.35
C TYR A 384 -2.41 12.57 -6.98
N MET A 385 -1.52 12.66 -5.98
CA MET A 385 -0.94 13.93 -5.56
C MET A 385 -0.14 14.59 -6.67
N GLU A 386 0.64 13.79 -7.43
CA GLU A 386 1.39 14.27 -8.60
C GLU A 386 0.45 14.77 -9.70
N ALA A 387 -0.55 13.98 -10.09
CA ALA A 387 -1.53 14.35 -11.11
C ALA A 387 -2.31 15.63 -10.74
N LYS A 388 -2.60 15.84 -9.44
CA LYS A 388 -3.20 17.06 -8.90
C LYS A 388 -2.20 18.22 -8.73
N LYS A 389 -0.93 18.03 -9.13
CA LYS A 389 0.15 19.06 -9.07
C LYS A 389 0.40 19.61 -7.66
N ARG A 390 0.16 18.75 -6.64
CA ARG A 390 0.33 19.12 -5.23
C ARG A 390 1.79 19.09 -4.79
N LEU A 391 2.63 18.29 -5.47
CA LEU A 391 4.01 17.99 -5.06
C LEU A 391 4.98 19.01 -5.62
N LYS A 392 5.50 19.90 -4.76
CA LYS A 392 6.43 20.95 -5.14
C LYS A 392 7.84 20.64 -4.66
N LYS A 393 8.83 21.17 -5.35
CA LYS A 393 10.24 21.04 -4.98
C LYS A 393 10.47 21.43 -3.53
N GLY A 394 11.09 20.54 -2.76
CA GLY A 394 11.40 20.72 -1.35
C GLY A 394 10.33 20.17 -0.40
N ASP A 395 9.13 19.83 -0.89
CA ASP A 395 8.10 19.21 -0.07
C ASP A 395 8.54 17.84 0.42
N ARG A 396 8.16 17.48 1.64
CA ARG A 396 8.40 16.16 2.23
C ARG A 396 7.12 15.35 2.28
N ILE A 397 7.20 14.14 1.76
CA ILE A 397 6.09 13.20 1.69
C ILE A 397 6.31 12.09 2.71
N PHE A 398 5.40 11.95 3.65
CA PHE A 398 5.39 10.84 4.59
C PHE A 398 4.54 9.70 4.07
N MET A 399 5.19 8.61 3.65
CA MET A 399 4.53 7.38 3.25
C MET A 399 4.34 6.45 4.44
N ILE A 400 3.08 6.09 4.72
CA ILE A 400 2.67 5.28 5.88
C ILE A 400 2.09 3.97 5.40
N SER A 401 2.70 2.86 5.80
CA SER A 401 2.29 1.52 5.41
C SER A 401 2.23 0.56 6.59
N LEU A 402 1.17 -0.22 6.64
CA LEU A 402 0.93 -1.29 7.60
C LEU A 402 0.87 -2.63 6.86
N GLY A 403 1.43 -3.68 7.43
CA GLY A 403 1.49 -5.01 6.80
C GLY A 403 1.30 -6.16 7.77
N ALA A 404 1.04 -7.33 7.20
CA ALA A 404 0.95 -8.57 7.96
C ALA A 404 2.24 -8.83 8.74
N GLY A 405 2.13 -9.55 9.87
CA GLY A 405 3.30 -9.86 10.66
C GLY A 405 3.27 -9.53 12.15
N PHE A 406 2.71 -8.51 12.78
CA PHE A 406 2.25 -7.27 12.20
C PHE A 406 3.38 -6.24 12.13
N MET A 407 3.39 -5.41 11.11
CA MET A 407 4.47 -4.44 10.95
C MET A 407 3.96 -3.07 10.48
N CYS A 408 4.76 -2.03 10.79
CA CYS A 408 4.60 -0.68 10.28
C CYS A 408 5.93 -0.25 9.66
N ASN A 409 5.94 0.01 8.36
CA ASN A 409 7.13 0.43 7.63
C ASN A 409 6.84 1.73 6.90
N ASN A 410 7.59 2.76 7.25
CA ASN A 410 7.35 4.11 6.79
C ASN A 410 8.62 4.71 6.20
N CYS A 411 8.46 5.62 5.26
CA CYS A 411 9.57 6.42 4.75
C CYS A 411 9.16 7.87 4.49
N VAL A 412 10.16 8.75 4.47
CA VAL A 412 9.99 10.15 4.12
C VAL A 412 10.83 10.45 2.90
N TRP A 413 10.17 10.96 1.88
CA TRP A 413 10.76 11.41 0.62
C TRP A 413 10.75 12.93 0.54
N GLU A 414 11.78 13.50 -0.06
CA GLU A 414 11.85 14.92 -0.41
C GLU A 414 11.71 15.05 -1.93
N VAL A 415 10.77 15.86 -2.35
CA VAL A 415 10.52 16.17 -3.76
C VAL A 415 11.65 17.02 -4.31
N THR A 416 12.30 16.60 -5.38
CA THR A 416 13.49 17.28 -5.93
C THR A 416 13.15 18.29 -7.03
N ARG A 417 11.96 18.21 -7.60
CA ARG A 417 11.40 19.13 -8.62
C ARG A 417 9.88 19.09 -8.56
N ASP A 418 9.20 20.07 -9.10
CA ASP A 418 7.74 20.03 -9.21
C ASP A 418 7.29 18.83 -10.03
N LEU A 419 6.31 18.07 -9.52
CA LEU A 419 5.77 16.86 -10.14
C LEU A 419 4.37 17.15 -10.67
N GLU A 420 4.14 16.85 -11.96
CA GLU A 420 2.91 17.21 -12.67
C GLU A 420 2.44 16.13 -13.65
N ASP A 421 2.99 14.90 -13.59
CA ASP A 421 2.62 13.83 -14.49
C ASP A 421 1.19 13.34 -14.16
N PRO A 422 0.26 13.33 -15.13
CA PRO A 422 -1.07 12.80 -14.92
C PRO A 422 -1.09 11.28 -14.73
N ASN A 423 -0.03 10.56 -15.11
CA ASN A 423 0.24 9.14 -14.89
C ASN A 423 -1.00 8.23 -15.08
N VAL A 424 -1.20 7.25 -14.21
CA VAL A 424 -2.33 6.31 -14.22
C VAL A 424 -3.69 6.99 -13.97
N TRP A 425 -3.71 8.25 -13.53
CA TRP A 425 -4.92 9.03 -13.26
C TRP A 425 -5.42 9.84 -14.46
N LYS A 426 -4.66 9.90 -15.55
CA LYS A 426 -4.93 10.75 -16.72
C LYS A 426 -6.39 10.70 -17.20
N ASP A 427 -6.96 9.49 -17.28
CA ASP A 427 -8.28 9.28 -17.89
C ASP A 427 -9.46 9.61 -16.95
N CYS A 428 -9.20 9.86 -15.66
CA CYS A 428 -10.25 10.04 -14.66
C CYS A 428 -10.04 11.21 -13.71
N LEU A 429 -8.92 11.93 -13.83
CA LEU A 429 -8.52 12.97 -12.90
C LEU A 429 -9.58 14.08 -12.71
N GLU A 430 -10.32 14.41 -13.77
CA GLU A 430 -11.36 15.45 -13.74
C GLU A 430 -12.55 15.05 -12.87
N ASN A 431 -12.80 13.73 -12.72
CA ASN A 431 -13.87 13.20 -11.90
C ASN A 431 -13.51 13.12 -10.41
N TYR A 432 -12.28 13.50 -10.04
CA TYR A 432 -11.78 13.41 -8.67
C TYR A 432 -11.35 14.80 -8.14
N PRO A 433 -11.59 15.12 -6.84
CA PRO A 433 -12.19 14.21 -5.85
C PRO A 433 -13.70 13.98 -6.10
N VAL A 434 -14.15 12.78 -5.82
CA VAL A 434 -15.60 12.49 -5.88
C VAL A 434 -16.34 13.21 -4.76
N LYS A 435 -17.60 13.62 -5.01
CA LYS A 435 -18.44 14.30 -4.01
C LYS A 435 -18.81 13.39 -2.84
N SER A 436 -18.91 12.09 -3.09
CA SER A 436 -19.24 11.07 -2.09
C SER A 436 -18.42 9.81 -2.35
N THR A 437 -17.87 9.21 -1.30
CA THR A 437 -17.23 7.89 -1.34
C THR A 437 -18.17 6.76 -0.95
N LEU A 438 -19.46 7.04 -0.80
CA LEU A 438 -20.47 6.00 -0.62
C LEU A 438 -20.58 5.23 -1.93
N ASN A 439 -20.49 3.92 -1.84
CA ASN A 439 -20.66 3.07 -3.01
C ASN A 439 -22.14 3.05 -3.40
N PRO A 440 -22.51 3.27 -4.69
CA PRO A 440 -23.89 3.24 -5.18
C PRO A 440 -24.57 1.88 -5.02
N PHE A 441 -23.86 0.89 -4.54
CA PHE A 441 -24.38 -0.43 -4.19
C PHE A 441 -25.64 -0.35 -3.31
N MET A 442 -25.69 0.58 -2.35
CA MET A 442 -26.85 0.74 -1.49
C MET A 442 -28.08 1.28 -2.21
N ASP A 443 -27.90 2.03 -3.28
CA ASP A 443 -29.03 2.54 -4.06
C ASP A 443 -29.77 1.39 -4.78
N LYS A 444 -29.02 0.39 -5.25
CA LYS A 444 -29.54 -0.77 -5.99
C LYS A 444 -29.94 -1.95 -5.10
N TYR A 445 -29.17 -2.18 -4.01
CA TYR A 445 -29.28 -3.40 -3.18
C TYR A 445 -29.73 -3.14 -1.74
N SER A 446 -30.17 -1.91 -1.40
CA SER A 446 -30.65 -1.56 -0.05
C SER A 446 -31.79 -2.45 0.45
N TRP A 447 -32.61 -2.97 -0.47
CA TRP A 447 -33.72 -3.87 -0.19
C TRP A 447 -33.30 -5.12 0.62
N ILE A 448 -32.05 -5.56 0.51
CA ILE A 448 -31.53 -6.72 1.25
C ILE A 448 -31.47 -6.47 2.78
N ASN A 449 -31.50 -5.20 3.19
CA ASN A 449 -31.54 -4.79 4.59
C ASN A 449 -32.95 -4.47 5.08
N ASP A 450 -33.96 -4.54 4.20
CA ASP A 450 -35.35 -4.32 4.55
C ASP A 450 -35.89 -5.56 5.27
N GLU A 451 -36.14 -5.42 6.56
CA GLU A 451 -36.66 -6.50 7.42
C GLU A 451 -38.15 -6.77 7.19
N SER A 452 -38.84 -5.88 6.46
CA SER A 452 -40.25 -6.06 6.09
C SER A 452 -40.45 -7.02 4.92
N ILE A 453 -39.42 -7.33 4.16
CA ILE A 453 -39.50 -8.27 3.04
C ILE A 453 -39.52 -9.71 3.59
N ASP A 454 -40.62 -10.41 3.35
CA ASP A 454 -40.69 -11.83 3.64
C ASP A 454 -39.74 -12.62 2.70
N ILE A 455 -38.70 -13.17 3.25
CA ILE A 455 -37.70 -13.95 2.51
C ILE A 455 -38.32 -15.13 1.76
N ASN A 456 -39.38 -15.71 2.31
CA ASN A 456 -40.08 -16.83 1.66
C ASN A 456 -40.89 -16.40 0.43
N SER A 457 -41.20 -15.09 0.30
CA SER A 457 -41.88 -14.53 -0.87
C SER A 457 -40.95 -14.16 -2.03
N ILE A 458 -39.60 -14.23 -1.80
CA ILE A 458 -38.63 -13.92 -2.85
C ILE A 458 -38.58 -15.09 -3.84
N ASP A 459 -39.05 -14.88 -5.06
CA ASP A 459 -38.86 -15.82 -6.16
C ASP A 459 -37.74 -15.37 -7.13
N GLN A 460 -37.51 -16.20 -8.15
CA GLN A 460 -36.47 -15.93 -9.13
C GLN A 460 -36.76 -14.64 -9.92
N GLU A 461 -38.01 -14.45 -10.38
CA GLU A 461 -38.39 -13.30 -11.17
C GLU A 461 -38.24 -11.99 -10.37
N TRP A 462 -38.68 -12.00 -9.10
CA TRP A 462 -38.52 -10.84 -8.20
C TRP A 462 -37.04 -10.49 -8.01
N LEU A 463 -36.17 -11.49 -7.76
CA LEU A 463 -34.76 -11.26 -7.52
C LEU A 463 -34.01 -10.83 -8.79
N GLU A 464 -34.32 -11.41 -9.96
CA GLU A 464 -33.77 -11.01 -11.25
C GLU A 464 -34.15 -9.56 -11.59
N ASN A 465 -35.38 -9.19 -11.33
CA ASN A 465 -35.87 -7.81 -11.51
C ASN A 465 -35.13 -6.82 -10.59
N LYS A 466 -34.84 -7.20 -9.33
CA LYS A 466 -34.11 -6.36 -8.38
C LYS A 466 -32.62 -6.26 -8.70
N LEU A 467 -32.03 -7.34 -9.18
CA LEU A 467 -30.59 -7.40 -9.48
C LEU A 467 -30.28 -6.90 -10.90
N GLY A 468 -31.23 -7.03 -11.82
CA GLY A 468 -31.07 -6.65 -13.22
C GLY A 468 -30.18 -7.63 -14.03
N PHE A 469 -30.05 -8.88 -13.57
CA PHE A 469 -29.38 -9.95 -14.29
C PHE A 469 -29.91 -11.33 -13.85
N GLN A 470 -29.74 -12.33 -14.72
CA GLN A 470 -30.13 -13.72 -14.44
C GLN A 470 -29.09 -14.41 -13.56
N PHE A 471 -29.53 -15.34 -12.74
CA PHE A 471 -28.66 -16.14 -11.86
C PHE A 471 -29.20 -17.58 -11.69
N ASP A 472 -28.36 -18.43 -11.07
CA ASP A 472 -28.68 -19.82 -10.81
C ASP A 472 -29.87 -19.94 -9.82
N PRO A 473 -30.95 -20.65 -10.16
CA PRO A 473 -32.11 -20.86 -9.28
C PRO A 473 -31.76 -21.43 -7.89
N GLU A 474 -30.69 -22.20 -7.76
CA GLU A 474 -30.22 -22.72 -6.47
C GLU A 474 -29.90 -21.62 -5.46
N ILE A 475 -29.66 -20.38 -5.93
CA ILE A 475 -29.36 -19.23 -5.06
C ILE A 475 -30.56 -18.91 -4.17
N ILE A 476 -31.79 -19.03 -4.69
CA ILE A 476 -33.01 -18.73 -3.92
C ILE A 476 -33.15 -19.67 -2.73
N GLU A 477 -32.93 -20.96 -2.95
CA GLU A 477 -33.01 -21.95 -1.86
C GLU A 477 -31.99 -21.61 -0.77
N ARG A 478 -30.80 -21.17 -1.14
CA ARG A 478 -29.74 -20.74 -0.20
C ARG A 478 -30.06 -19.43 0.52
N ILE A 479 -30.73 -18.49 -0.15
CA ILE A 479 -31.16 -17.23 0.49
C ILE A 479 -32.27 -17.50 1.51
N ARG A 480 -33.13 -18.50 1.26
CA ARG A 480 -34.23 -18.88 2.15
C ARG A 480 -33.76 -19.76 3.32
N SER A 481 -32.65 -20.51 3.17
CA SER A 481 -32.05 -21.34 4.22
C SER A 481 -31.19 -20.48 5.19
#